data_52764cfde2a7b23fd7f6262865a21b80
#
_entry.id   52764cfde2a7b23fd7f6262865a21b80
#
_cell.length_a   1.000
_cell.length_b   1.000
_cell.length_c   1.000
_cell.angle_alpha   90.00
_cell.angle_beta   90.00
_cell.angle_gamma   90.00
#
_symmetry.space_group_name_H-M   'P 1'
#
loop_
_entity.id
_entity.type
_entity.pdbx_description
1 polymer ?
#
loop_
_entity_poly.entity_id
_entity_poly.type
_entity_poly.pdbx_seq_one_letter_code
_entity_poly.pdbx_strand_id
1 'polypeptide(L)'
;MAWIRKILKSIGVNRAVVALSVTRLADAMGNSILFIVIPLYVAKLPEVYFHLPIPVLVGLLISLYGFVNTAMQPLMGALVDRLNRRKLMIQVGLGLVGAGTLSFTLASRFADLLILRTLQGVGVALTIPASMALMTVITKKETRGGSMGFYSTLRMVGFALGPVVGGYLKVHYGFNAAFFAGAGFSFLAMILIQFWVHDVVAPQNPGVKPRFQIFDRTLLNPGILSAGLATFVMAGSFSMVTTLENEFNEMLRITALDFGIAFSMLMIGRFFFQIPLGRLSDFIGRKPLVLVGLVLMAPATILLGEVTSMWQLVAARLFQGIASACIAAPAFAVAADLSRSGGEGRQMSVITMGFGLGLATGPLLAGLLVVVFFELPFLAGGIMCLLCALIVFRYMPETIARKPKI
;
A
#
# COMPACT_ATOMS: atom_id res chain seq x y z
N MET A 1 30.16 11.21 -3.04
CA MET A 1 29.86 9.81 -3.44
C MET A 1 30.39 8.74 -2.45
N ALA A 2 31.61 8.85 -1.91
CA ALA A 2 32.17 7.87 -0.96
C ALA A 2 31.34 7.73 0.35
N TRP A 3 30.84 8.82 0.90
CA TRP A 3 30.02 8.84 2.10
C TRP A 3 28.68 8.10 1.91
N ILE A 4 27.98 8.32 0.79
CA ILE A 4 26.72 7.60 0.46
C ILE A 4 26.99 6.09 0.35
N ARG A 5 28.09 5.68 -0.31
CA ARG A 5 28.48 4.27 -0.40
C ARG A 5 28.77 3.66 0.97
N LYS A 6 29.36 4.42 1.91
CA LYS A 6 29.63 3.97 3.28
C LYS A 6 28.34 3.76 4.07
N ILE A 7 27.38 4.68 3.96
CA ILE A 7 26.04 4.52 4.58
C ILE A 7 25.29 3.34 3.99
N LEU A 8 25.22 3.21 2.65
CA LEU A 8 24.53 2.10 1.99
C LEU A 8 25.13 0.74 2.41
N LYS A 9 26.45 0.65 2.55
CA LYS A 9 27.11 -0.56 3.07
C LYS A 9 26.75 -0.83 4.53
N SER A 10 26.68 0.17 5.40
CA SER A 10 26.35 -0.02 6.82
C SER A 10 24.93 -0.53 7.05
N ILE A 11 24.00 -0.21 6.17
CA ILE A 11 22.61 -0.71 6.21
C ILE A 11 22.39 -1.97 5.34
N GLY A 12 23.48 -2.60 4.86
CA GLY A 12 23.42 -3.85 4.12
C GLY A 12 22.94 -3.77 2.67
N VAL A 13 22.91 -2.56 2.10
CA VAL A 13 22.49 -2.36 0.71
C VAL A 13 23.62 -2.78 -0.24
N ASN A 14 23.44 -3.93 -0.86
CA ASN A 14 24.31 -4.48 -1.91
C ASN A 14 23.68 -4.22 -3.31
N ARG A 15 24.40 -4.61 -4.38
CA ARG A 15 23.94 -4.42 -5.77
C ARG A 15 22.58 -5.08 -6.03
N ALA A 16 22.35 -6.27 -5.50
CA ALA A 16 21.10 -7.01 -5.68
C ALA A 16 19.93 -6.32 -4.95
N VAL A 17 20.18 -5.77 -3.74
CA VAL A 17 19.20 -4.97 -2.99
C VAL A 17 18.84 -3.70 -3.77
N VAL A 18 19.84 -3.00 -4.32
CA VAL A 18 19.58 -1.81 -5.17
C VAL A 18 18.73 -2.19 -6.37
N ALA A 19 19.12 -3.24 -7.08
CA ALA A 19 18.39 -3.73 -8.26
C ALA A 19 16.92 -4.04 -7.93
N LEU A 20 16.69 -4.84 -6.88
CA LEU A 20 15.33 -5.20 -6.44
C LEU A 20 14.53 -3.97 -5.99
N SER A 21 15.18 -3.01 -5.35
CA SER A 21 14.52 -1.78 -4.88
C SER A 21 14.15 -0.84 -6.02
N VAL A 22 15.02 -0.68 -7.04
CA VAL A 22 14.72 0.10 -8.26
C VAL A 22 13.59 -0.57 -9.05
N THR A 23 13.61 -1.90 -9.16
CA THR A 23 12.50 -2.66 -9.75
C THR A 23 11.19 -2.37 -9.01
N ARG A 24 11.23 -2.34 -7.68
CA ARG A 24 10.05 -2.06 -6.87
C ARG A 24 9.53 -0.63 -7.01
N LEU A 25 10.44 0.33 -7.22
CA LEU A 25 10.07 1.71 -7.56
C LEU A 25 9.31 1.74 -8.88
N ALA A 26 9.84 1.11 -9.95
CA ALA A 26 9.20 1.08 -11.25
C ALA A 26 7.82 0.38 -11.20
N ASP A 27 7.72 -0.78 -10.54
CA ASP A 27 6.46 -1.48 -10.32
C ASP A 27 5.45 -0.62 -9.55
N ALA A 28 5.89 0.06 -8.49
CA ALA A 28 5.04 0.94 -7.70
C ALA A 28 4.55 2.16 -8.50
N MET A 29 5.39 2.74 -9.36
CA MET A 29 4.97 3.80 -10.28
C MET A 29 3.91 3.29 -11.26
N GLY A 30 4.15 2.16 -11.93
CA GLY A 30 3.21 1.58 -12.87
C GLY A 30 1.83 1.31 -12.27
N ASN A 31 1.80 0.76 -11.06
CA ASN A 31 0.55 0.49 -10.34
C ASN A 31 -0.16 1.77 -9.87
N SER A 32 0.57 2.76 -9.39
CA SER A 32 -0.04 3.96 -8.80
C SER A 32 -0.53 4.97 -9.83
N ILE A 33 -0.04 4.95 -11.07
CA ILE A 33 -0.64 5.66 -12.22
C ILE A 33 -2.12 5.32 -12.34
N LEU A 34 -2.47 4.05 -12.15
CA LEU A 34 -3.83 3.55 -12.30
C LEU A 34 -4.80 4.06 -11.22
N PHE A 35 -4.32 4.51 -10.06
CA PHE A 35 -5.19 5.09 -9.02
C PHE A 35 -5.86 6.39 -9.47
N ILE A 36 -5.23 7.13 -10.39
CA ILE A 36 -5.76 8.37 -10.96
C ILE A 36 -6.52 8.11 -12.27
N VAL A 37 -6.04 7.17 -13.07
CA VAL A 37 -6.55 7.02 -14.44
C VAL A 37 -7.84 6.20 -14.47
N ILE A 38 -7.98 5.20 -13.60
CA ILE A 38 -9.12 4.26 -13.63
C ILE A 38 -10.45 4.92 -13.22
N PRO A 39 -10.54 5.73 -12.15
CA PRO A 39 -11.80 6.39 -11.81
C PRO A 39 -12.37 7.21 -12.98
N LEU A 40 -11.49 7.96 -13.64
CA LEU A 40 -11.84 8.77 -14.79
C LEU A 40 -12.16 7.95 -16.05
N TYR A 41 -11.51 6.78 -16.21
CA TYR A 41 -11.76 5.89 -17.33
C TYR A 41 -13.11 5.19 -17.21
N VAL A 42 -13.49 4.74 -16.01
CA VAL A 42 -14.81 4.13 -15.74
C VAL A 42 -15.93 5.09 -16.10
N ALA A 43 -15.77 6.40 -15.78
CA ALA A 43 -16.77 7.41 -16.11
C ALA A 43 -16.97 7.63 -17.63
N LYS A 44 -16.03 7.19 -18.47
CA LYS A 44 -16.13 7.27 -19.94
C LYS A 44 -16.75 6.05 -20.61
N LEU A 45 -16.81 4.92 -19.91
CA LEU A 45 -17.36 3.70 -20.50
C LEU A 45 -18.88 3.80 -20.64
N PRO A 46 -19.45 3.27 -21.71
CA PRO A 46 -20.90 3.25 -21.87
C PRO A 46 -21.55 2.40 -20.76
N GLU A 47 -22.59 2.92 -20.13
CA GLU A 47 -23.36 2.28 -19.05
C GLU A 47 -24.24 1.13 -19.60
N VAL A 48 -23.63 0.01 -20.01
CA VAL A 48 -24.42 -1.00 -20.74
C VAL A 48 -24.99 -2.11 -19.84
N TYR A 49 -24.43 -2.34 -18.61
CA TYR A 49 -24.79 -3.55 -17.85
C TYR A 49 -25.05 -3.39 -16.35
N PHE A 50 -24.66 -2.28 -15.74
CA PHE A 50 -24.87 -2.05 -14.32
C PHE A 50 -25.46 -0.65 -14.13
N HIS A 51 -26.74 -0.56 -13.79
CA HIS A 51 -27.41 0.69 -13.42
C HIS A 51 -26.93 1.20 -12.04
N LEU A 52 -25.62 1.10 -11.77
CA LEU A 52 -25.01 1.55 -10.53
C LEU A 52 -24.33 2.91 -10.73
N PRO A 53 -24.36 3.80 -9.73
CA PRO A 53 -23.63 5.06 -9.77
C PRO A 53 -22.13 4.86 -10.02
N ILE A 54 -21.52 5.76 -10.78
CA ILE A 54 -20.10 5.69 -11.15
C ILE A 54 -19.18 5.48 -9.92
N PRO A 55 -19.36 6.19 -8.79
CA PRO A 55 -18.53 5.97 -7.60
C PRO A 55 -18.59 4.53 -7.07
N VAL A 56 -19.76 3.88 -7.16
CA VAL A 56 -19.92 2.48 -6.74
C VAL A 56 -19.14 1.55 -7.66
N LEU A 57 -19.20 1.76 -8.98
CA LEU A 57 -18.43 1.00 -9.96
C LEU A 57 -16.92 1.18 -9.76
N VAL A 58 -16.46 2.41 -9.56
CA VAL A 58 -15.06 2.72 -9.27
C VAL A 58 -14.62 2.07 -7.98
N GLY A 59 -15.42 2.20 -6.92
CA GLY A 59 -15.15 1.59 -5.62
C GLY A 59 -15.03 0.06 -5.73
N LEU A 60 -15.97 -0.58 -6.45
CA LEU A 60 -15.95 -2.02 -6.69
C LEU A 60 -14.68 -2.46 -7.43
N LEU A 61 -14.30 -1.72 -8.48
CA LEU A 61 -13.15 -2.06 -9.32
C LEU A 61 -11.81 -1.94 -8.58
N ILE A 62 -11.63 -0.87 -7.79
CA ILE A 62 -10.41 -0.68 -6.98
C ILE A 62 -10.37 -1.70 -5.85
N SER A 63 -11.50 -1.96 -5.21
CA SER A 63 -11.60 -2.91 -4.10
C SER A 63 -11.38 -4.35 -4.54
N LEU A 64 -11.90 -4.74 -5.71
CA LEU A 64 -11.68 -6.09 -6.26
C LEU A 64 -10.19 -6.41 -6.39
N TYR A 65 -9.40 -5.49 -6.95
CA TYR A 65 -7.95 -5.62 -7.02
C TYR A 65 -7.32 -5.82 -5.62
N GLY A 66 -7.73 -5.02 -4.64
CA GLY A 66 -7.22 -5.11 -3.27
C GLY A 66 -7.60 -6.42 -2.57
N PHE A 67 -8.85 -6.87 -2.71
CA PHE A 67 -9.33 -8.13 -2.15
C PHE A 67 -8.62 -9.34 -2.77
N VAL A 68 -8.54 -9.38 -4.11
CA VAL A 68 -7.83 -10.47 -4.81
C VAL A 68 -6.37 -10.52 -4.41
N ASN A 69 -5.68 -9.37 -4.38
CA ASN A 69 -4.31 -9.29 -3.94
C ASN A 69 -4.15 -9.82 -2.50
N THR A 70 -4.98 -9.37 -1.56
CA THR A 70 -4.87 -9.76 -0.15
C THR A 70 -5.21 -11.24 0.06
N ALA A 71 -6.27 -11.74 -0.58
CA ALA A 71 -6.71 -13.14 -0.45
C ALA A 71 -5.72 -14.12 -1.10
N MET A 72 -5.10 -13.74 -2.22
CA MET A 72 -4.16 -14.59 -2.95
C MET A 72 -2.74 -14.58 -2.35
N GLN A 73 -2.36 -13.59 -1.55
CA GLN A 73 -1.00 -13.50 -0.99
C GLN A 73 -0.54 -14.77 -0.24
N PRO A 74 -1.32 -15.38 0.66
CA PRO A 74 -0.90 -16.61 1.35
C PRO A 74 -0.68 -17.78 0.39
N LEU A 75 -1.55 -17.93 -0.61
CA LEU A 75 -1.44 -19.00 -1.61
C LEU A 75 -0.22 -18.79 -2.51
N MET A 76 0.01 -17.56 -2.95
CA MET A 76 1.17 -17.21 -3.79
C MET A 76 2.48 -17.30 -2.99
N GLY A 77 2.47 -16.96 -1.70
CA GLY A 77 3.61 -17.17 -0.82
C GLY A 77 3.99 -18.64 -0.71
N ALA A 78 3.02 -19.52 -0.47
CA ALA A 78 3.24 -20.97 -0.45
C ALA A 78 3.75 -21.52 -1.79
N LEU A 79 3.26 -20.98 -2.91
CA LEU A 79 3.72 -21.33 -4.26
C LEU A 79 5.19 -20.93 -4.47
N VAL A 80 5.56 -19.72 -4.05
CA VAL A 80 6.93 -19.20 -4.12
C VAL A 80 7.90 -20.08 -3.32
N ASP A 81 7.51 -20.49 -2.11
CA ASP A 81 8.31 -21.35 -1.24
C ASP A 81 8.47 -22.74 -1.85
N ARG A 82 7.39 -23.29 -2.44
CA ARG A 82 7.40 -24.63 -3.05
C ARG A 82 8.26 -24.69 -4.32
N LEU A 83 8.14 -23.69 -5.19
CA LEU A 83 8.86 -23.67 -6.47
C LEU A 83 10.32 -23.23 -6.31
N ASN A 84 10.67 -22.49 -5.24
CA ASN A 84 12.01 -21.97 -4.96
C ASN A 84 12.65 -21.17 -6.14
N ARG A 85 11.83 -20.67 -7.06
CA ARG A 85 12.22 -19.87 -8.23
C ARG A 85 11.71 -18.43 -8.09
N ARG A 86 12.28 -17.70 -7.12
CA ARG A 86 11.79 -16.39 -6.69
C ARG A 86 11.83 -15.35 -7.80
N LYS A 87 12.93 -15.31 -8.57
CA LYS A 87 13.09 -14.40 -9.72
C LYS A 87 11.99 -14.63 -10.76
N LEU A 88 11.75 -15.89 -11.15
CA LEU A 88 10.71 -16.23 -12.12
C LEU A 88 9.31 -15.80 -11.63
N MET A 89 9.02 -16.02 -10.33
CA MET A 89 7.73 -15.63 -9.76
C MET A 89 7.51 -14.11 -9.78
N ILE A 90 8.56 -13.32 -9.50
CA ILE A 90 8.49 -11.86 -9.63
C ILE A 90 8.23 -11.47 -11.10
N GLN A 91 8.92 -12.08 -12.04
CA GLN A 91 8.75 -11.79 -13.48
C GLN A 91 7.35 -12.13 -13.98
N VAL A 92 6.83 -13.30 -13.61
CA VAL A 92 5.45 -13.70 -13.95
C VAL A 92 4.45 -12.71 -13.36
N GLY A 93 4.62 -12.34 -12.09
CA GLY A 93 3.75 -11.36 -11.45
C GLY A 93 3.77 -9.99 -12.13
N LEU A 94 4.97 -9.47 -12.44
CA LEU A 94 5.15 -8.20 -13.16
C LEU A 94 4.60 -8.27 -14.59
N GLY A 95 4.79 -9.41 -15.26
CA GLY A 95 4.22 -9.68 -16.59
C GLY A 95 2.68 -9.63 -16.58
N LEU A 96 2.03 -10.26 -15.60
CA LEU A 96 0.58 -10.21 -15.42
C LEU A 96 0.08 -8.78 -15.15
N VAL A 97 0.79 -8.03 -14.31
CA VAL A 97 0.45 -6.61 -14.03
C VAL A 97 0.63 -5.76 -15.27
N GLY A 98 1.77 -5.88 -15.97
CA GLY A 98 2.07 -5.11 -17.17
C GLY A 98 1.11 -5.42 -18.32
N ALA A 99 0.87 -6.72 -18.60
CA ALA A 99 -0.08 -7.16 -19.62
C ALA A 99 -1.51 -6.71 -19.28
N GLY A 100 -1.95 -6.88 -18.01
CA GLY A 100 -3.24 -6.41 -17.56
C GLY A 100 -3.39 -4.89 -17.71
N THR A 101 -2.34 -4.11 -17.40
CA THR A 101 -2.34 -2.65 -17.57
C THR A 101 -2.41 -2.26 -19.05
N LEU A 102 -1.66 -2.93 -19.89
CA LEU A 102 -1.68 -2.68 -21.34
C LEU A 102 -3.07 -3.00 -21.92
N SER A 103 -3.70 -4.09 -21.47
CA SER A 103 -5.01 -4.52 -21.96
C SER A 103 -6.15 -3.55 -21.59
N PHE A 104 -5.96 -2.60 -20.66
CA PHE A 104 -6.96 -1.53 -20.44
C PHE A 104 -7.20 -0.68 -21.69
N THR A 105 -6.22 -0.57 -22.58
CA THR A 105 -6.38 0.15 -23.87
C THR A 105 -7.40 -0.49 -24.79
N LEU A 106 -7.69 -1.78 -24.60
CA LEU A 106 -8.63 -2.59 -25.39
C LEU A 106 -9.98 -2.78 -24.67
N ALA A 107 -10.07 -2.39 -23.40
CA ALA A 107 -11.27 -2.57 -22.60
C ALA A 107 -12.38 -1.65 -23.11
N SER A 108 -13.51 -2.22 -23.46
CA SER A 108 -14.68 -1.50 -23.95
C SER A 108 -15.89 -1.60 -23.01
N ARG A 109 -15.83 -2.50 -22.02
CA ARG A 109 -16.91 -2.78 -21.07
C ARG A 109 -16.38 -2.79 -19.64
N PHE A 110 -17.24 -2.48 -18.69
CA PHE A 110 -16.87 -2.54 -17.28
C PHE A 110 -16.43 -3.95 -16.84
N ALA A 111 -17.05 -5.00 -17.40
CA ALA A 111 -16.66 -6.39 -17.14
C ALA A 111 -15.21 -6.69 -17.53
N ASP A 112 -14.71 -6.10 -18.62
CA ASP A 112 -13.31 -6.25 -19.04
C ASP A 112 -12.38 -5.71 -17.95
N LEU A 113 -12.73 -4.55 -17.36
CA LEU A 113 -11.95 -3.94 -16.28
C LEU A 113 -11.91 -4.83 -15.03
N LEU A 114 -13.01 -5.50 -14.67
CA LEU A 114 -13.07 -6.43 -13.53
C LEU A 114 -12.11 -7.61 -13.74
N ILE A 115 -12.11 -8.20 -14.94
CA ILE A 115 -11.20 -9.29 -15.30
C ILE A 115 -9.74 -8.83 -15.21
N LEU A 116 -9.42 -7.67 -15.80
CA LEU A 116 -8.07 -7.13 -15.80
C LEU A 116 -7.60 -6.77 -14.39
N ARG A 117 -8.47 -6.22 -13.54
CA ARG A 117 -8.16 -5.94 -12.13
C ARG A 117 -7.94 -7.20 -11.32
N THR A 118 -8.69 -8.25 -11.58
CA THR A 118 -8.47 -9.57 -10.98
C THR A 118 -7.09 -10.11 -11.36
N LEU A 119 -6.75 -10.06 -12.65
CA LEU A 119 -5.45 -10.50 -13.16
C LEU A 119 -4.28 -9.72 -12.53
N GLN A 120 -4.41 -8.39 -12.43
CA GLN A 120 -3.42 -7.55 -11.77
C GLN A 120 -3.31 -7.88 -10.27
N GLY A 121 -4.44 -8.11 -9.58
CA GLY A 121 -4.47 -8.52 -8.18
C GLY A 121 -3.68 -9.80 -7.92
N VAL A 122 -3.86 -10.82 -8.77
CA VAL A 122 -3.10 -12.08 -8.74
C VAL A 122 -1.61 -11.81 -9.01
N GLY A 123 -1.28 -10.98 -10.00
CA GLY A 123 0.11 -10.62 -10.34
C GLY A 123 0.85 -9.98 -9.16
N VAL A 124 0.22 -9.02 -8.48
CA VAL A 124 0.81 -8.37 -7.30
C VAL A 124 0.89 -9.31 -6.12
N ALA A 125 -0.12 -10.16 -5.91
CA ALA A 125 -0.11 -11.19 -4.87
C ALA A 125 1.07 -12.16 -5.02
N LEU A 126 1.53 -12.40 -6.24
CA LEU A 126 2.73 -13.23 -6.52
C LEU A 126 4.03 -12.44 -6.34
N THR A 127 4.07 -11.19 -6.81
CA THR A 127 5.28 -10.35 -6.79
C THR A 127 5.75 -10.02 -5.38
N ILE A 128 4.82 -9.69 -4.46
CA ILE A 128 5.15 -9.23 -3.11
C ILE A 128 5.87 -10.31 -2.30
N PRO A 129 5.30 -11.52 -2.08
CA PRO A 129 5.99 -12.54 -1.29
C PRO A 129 7.27 -13.04 -1.96
N ALA A 130 7.30 -13.12 -3.30
CA ALA A 130 8.50 -13.51 -4.02
C ALA A 130 9.65 -12.51 -3.82
N SER A 131 9.36 -11.20 -3.87
CA SER A 131 10.34 -10.14 -3.61
C SER A 131 10.83 -10.17 -2.16
N MET A 132 9.94 -10.37 -1.18
CA MET A 132 10.31 -10.50 0.22
C MET A 132 11.18 -11.74 0.47
N ALA A 133 10.81 -12.88 -0.09
CA ALA A 133 11.59 -14.10 0.00
C ALA A 133 12.96 -13.97 -0.66
N LEU A 134 13.06 -13.28 -1.80
CA LEU A 134 14.34 -12.98 -2.44
C LEU A 134 15.20 -12.07 -1.56
N MET A 135 14.60 -11.01 -0.99
CA MET A 135 15.28 -10.08 -0.09
C MET A 135 15.91 -10.79 1.10
N THR A 136 15.24 -11.79 1.70
CA THR A 136 15.78 -12.54 2.84
C THR A 136 17.03 -13.35 2.50
N VAL A 137 17.16 -13.77 1.25
CA VAL A 137 18.31 -14.58 0.78
C VAL A 137 19.49 -13.72 0.37
N ILE A 138 19.25 -12.54 -0.23
CA ILE A 138 20.32 -11.66 -0.71
C ILE A 138 20.86 -10.72 0.38
N THR A 139 20.27 -10.73 1.59
CA THR A 139 20.66 -9.87 2.72
C THR A 139 21.14 -10.69 3.92
N LYS A 140 22.14 -10.15 4.65
CA LYS A 140 22.57 -10.73 5.92
C LYS A 140 21.55 -10.44 7.02
N LYS A 141 21.40 -11.34 7.99
CA LYS A 141 20.43 -11.23 9.09
C LYS A 141 20.59 -9.93 9.87
N GLU A 142 21.82 -9.49 10.11
CA GLU A 142 22.19 -8.31 10.90
C GLU A 142 21.81 -6.99 10.21
N THR A 143 21.81 -6.96 8.87
CA THR A 143 21.55 -5.74 8.08
C THR A 143 20.23 -5.78 7.29
N ARG A 144 19.45 -6.86 7.46
CA ARG A 144 18.19 -7.11 6.72
C ARG A 144 17.18 -5.97 6.94
N GLY A 145 17.06 -5.45 8.17
CA GLY A 145 16.17 -4.34 8.48
C GLY A 145 16.47 -3.09 7.66
N GLY A 146 17.76 -2.72 7.53
CA GLY A 146 18.19 -1.58 6.72
C GLY A 146 17.90 -1.78 5.23
N SER A 147 18.17 -2.98 4.70
CA SER A 147 17.87 -3.32 3.30
C SER A 147 16.37 -3.32 3.00
N MET A 148 15.53 -3.84 3.89
CA MET A 148 14.06 -3.79 3.80
C MET A 148 13.55 -2.35 3.88
N GLY A 149 14.14 -1.52 4.72
CA GLY A 149 13.86 -0.09 4.82
C GLY A 149 14.13 0.62 3.50
N PHE A 150 15.30 0.39 2.90
CA PHE A 150 15.66 0.96 1.59
C PHE A 150 14.68 0.54 0.48
N TYR A 151 14.34 -0.75 0.42
CA TYR A 151 13.35 -1.30 -0.52
C TYR A 151 11.97 -0.65 -0.34
N SER A 152 11.51 -0.51 0.90
CA SER A 152 10.22 0.12 1.20
C SER A 152 10.20 1.62 0.87
N THR A 153 11.33 2.30 1.07
CA THR A 153 11.52 3.71 0.72
C THR A 153 11.36 3.95 -0.78
N LEU A 154 12.04 3.15 -1.62
CA LEU A 154 11.92 3.28 -3.07
C LEU A 154 10.50 2.97 -3.55
N ARG A 155 9.83 1.99 -2.95
CA ARG A 155 8.41 1.74 -3.20
C ARG A 155 7.54 2.97 -2.90
N MET A 156 7.75 3.64 -1.76
CA MET A 156 6.99 4.85 -1.40
C MET A 156 7.21 5.98 -2.39
N VAL A 157 8.45 6.17 -2.84
CA VAL A 157 8.78 7.14 -3.89
C VAL A 157 8.01 6.83 -5.18
N GLY A 158 7.96 5.56 -5.59
CA GLY A 158 7.18 5.13 -6.75
C GLY A 158 5.68 5.45 -6.59
N PHE A 159 5.11 5.17 -5.43
CA PHE A 159 3.71 5.50 -5.12
C PHE A 159 3.43 7.00 -5.05
N ALA A 160 4.43 7.82 -4.71
CA ALA A 160 4.29 9.27 -4.72
C ALA A 160 4.39 9.86 -6.13
N LEU A 161 5.27 9.32 -6.99
CA LEU A 161 5.49 9.85 -8.34
C LEU A 161 4.42 9.41 -9.35
N GLY A 162 3.93 8.16 -9.22
CA GLY A 162 3.00 7.58 -10.19
C GLY A 162 1.72 8.38 -10.42
N PRO A 163 1.01 8.85 -9.38
CA PRO A 163 -0.20 9.65 -9.54
C PRO A 163 0.02 10.95 -10.31
N VAL A 164 1.13 11.66 -10.05
CA VAL A 164 1.50 12.88 -10.78
C VAL A 164 1.78 12.57 -12.24
N VAL A 165 2.57 11.52 -12.51
CA VAL A 165 2.87 11.08 -13.88
C VAL A 165 1.59 10.63 -14.60
N GLY A 166 0.73 9.85 -13.93
CA GLY A 166 -0.54 9.40 -14.48
C GLY A 166 -1.48 10.55 -14.82
N GLY A 167 -1.64 11.50 -13.90
CA GLY A 167 -2.44 12.69 -14.10
C GLY A 167 -1.91 13.55 -15.24
N TYR A 168 -0.59 13.80 -15.29
CA TYR A 168 0.05 14.55 -16.37
C TYR A 168 -0.19 13.89 -17.75
N LEU A 169 0.07 12.59 -17.85
CA LEU A 169 -0.10 11.86 -19.11
C LEU A 169 -1.56 11.83 -19.56
N LYS A 170 -2.50 11.65 -18.61
CA LYS A 170 -3.93 11.65 -18.93
C LYS A 170 -4.39 13.02 -19.45
N VAL A 171 -3.92 14.12 -18.85
CA VAL A 171 -4.33 15.48 -19.23
C VAL A 171 -3.78 15.85 -20.61
N HIS A 172 -2.50 15.55 -20.88
CA HIS A 172 -1.84 16.03 -22.11
C HIS A 172 -1.90 15.03 -23.27
N TYR A 173 -1.96 13.71 -23.01
CA TYR A 173 -1.86 12.66 -24.02
C TYR A 173 -3.00 11.64 -23.96
N GLY A 174 -3.92 11.76 -23.00
CA GLY A 174 -5.08 10.90 -22.88
C GLY A 174 -4.83 9.60 -22.10
N PHE A 175 -5.86 8.76 -22.01
CA PHE A 175 -5.86 7.55 -21.19
C PHE A 175 -4.82 6.51 -21.66
N ASN A 176 -4.74 6.30 -22.97
CA ASN A 176 -3.82 5.29 -23.54
C ASN A 176 -2.37 5.57 -23.19
N ALA A 177 -1.93 6.84 -23.18
CA ALA A 177 -0.58 7.21 -22.80
C ALA A 177 -0.28 6.83 -21.34
N ALA A 178 -1.23 7.02 -20.44
CA ALA A 178 -1.08 6.63 -19.04
C ALA A 178 -1.05 5.08 -18.87
N PHE A 179 -1.86 4.34 -19.63
CA PHE A 179 -1.82 2.87 -19.63
C PHE A 179 -0.51 2.34 -20.22
N PHE A 180 -0.03 2.91 -21.33
CA PHE A 180 1.28 2.56 -21.90
C PHE A 180 2.42 2.84 -20.94
N ALA A 181 2.39 3.97 -20.23
CA ALA A 181 3.41 4.29 -19.25
C ALA A 181 3.36 3.33 -18.05
N GLY A 182 2.16 3.04 -17.51
CA GLY A 182 1.99 2.08 -16.42
C GLY A 182 2.47 0.68 -16.77
N ALA A 183 2.11 0.18 -17.96
CA ALA A 183 2.61 -1.09 -18.49
C ALA A 183 4.13 -1.03 -18.73
N GLY A 184 4.62 0.05 -19.31
CA GLY A 184 6.04 0.28 -19.57
C GLY A 184 6.89 0.21 -18.30
N PHE A 185 6.45 0.83 -17.19
CA PHE A 185 7.12 0.71 -15.91
C PHE A 185 7.12 -0.72 -15.35
N SER A 186 6.03 -1.47 -15.51
CA SER A 186 5.97 -2.87 -15.10
C SER A 186 6.90 -3.77 -15.93
N PHE A 187 6.95 -3.57 -17.24
CA PHE A 187 7.88 -4.29 -18.11
C PHE A 187 9.33 -3.86 -17.88
N LEU A 188 9.58 -2.57 -17.63
CA LEU A 188 10.91 -2.10 -17.22
C LEU A 188 11.36 -2.79 -15.94
N ALA A 189 10.49 -2.89 -14.94
CA ALA A 189 10.75 -3.62 -13.71
C ALA A 189 11.12 -5.09 -13.98
N MET A 190 10.40 -5.75 -14.89
CA MET A 190 10.67 -7.12 -15.30
C MET A 190 12.04 -7.26 -16.00
N ILE A 191 12.39 -6.31 -16.87
CA ILE A 191 13.70 -6.26 -17.56
C ILE A 191 14.83 -6.05 -16.54
N LEU A 192 14.67 -5.10 -15.60
CA LEU A 192 15.66 -4.84 -14.57
C LEU A 192 15.92 -6.07 -13.70
N ILE A 193 14.87 -6.80 -13.29
CA ILE A 193 15.02 -8.08 -12.57
C ILE A 193 15.77 -9.09 -13.43
N GLN A 194 15.48 -9.18 -14.74
CA GLN A 194 16.15 -10.16 -15.62
C GLN A 194 17.65 -9.98 -15.62
N PHE A 195 18.13 -8.75 -15.75
CA PHE A 195 19.56 -8.48 -15.95
C PHE A 195 20.33 -8.19 -14.66
N TRP A 196 19.67 -7.63 -13.63
CA TRP A 196 20.37 -7.16 -12.43
C TRP A 196 20.27 -8.09 -11.24
N VAL A 197 19.32 -9.03 -11.25
CA VAL A 197 19.11 -9.95 -10.14
C VAL A 197 19.41 -11.37 -10.58
N HIS A 198 20.39 -12.00 -9.91
CA HIS A 198 20.65 -13.42 -10.09
C HIS A 198 19.64 -14.25 -9.30
N ASP A 199 19.21 -15.36 -9.88
CA ASP A 199 18.34 -16.30 -9.15
C ASP A 199 19.18 -17.01 -8.08
N VAL A 200 18.79 -16.85 -6.83
CA VAL A 200 19.46 -17.50 -5.70
C VAL A 200 18.52 -18.57 -5.17
N VAL A 201 18.87 -19.81 -5.44
CA VAL A 201 18.19 -20.98 -4.88
C VAL A 201 18.57 -21.06 -3.40
N ALA A 202 17.58 -20.89 -2.50
CA ALA A 202 17.86 -21.09 -1.08
C ALA A 202 18.03 -22.59 -0.78
N PRO A 203 18.96 -22.94 0.14
CA PRO A 203 19.07 -24.29 0.63
C PRO A 203 17.71 -24.74 1.20
N GLN A 204 17.13 -25.76 0.65
CA GLN A 204 15.94 -26.38 1.23
C GLN A 204 16.40 -27.33 2.33
N ASN A 205 15.98 -27.10 3.57
CA ASN A 205 16.16 -28.09 4.63
C ASN A 205 15.23 -29.28 4.36
N PRO A 206 15.78 -30.49 4.09
CA PRO A 206 14.97 -31.64 3.64
C PRO A 206 13.92 -32.14 4.65
N GLY A 207 13.93 -31.65 5.89
CA GLY A 207 13.04 -32.10 6.96
C GLY A 207 11.90 -31.16 7.34
N VAL A 208 11.85 -29.95 6.82
CA VAL A 208 10.84 -28.96 7.19
C VAL A 208 9.87 -28.77 6.02
N LYS A 209 8.83 -29.60 5.96
CA LYS A 209 7.68 -29.29 5.09
C LYS A 209 7.04 -28.00 5.62
N PRO A 210 6.87 -26.94 4.78
CA PRO A 210 6.17 -25.73 5.20
C PRO A 210 4.75 -26.14 5.62
N ARG A 211 4.49 -26.15 6.92
CA ARG A 211 3.16 -26.41 7.45
C ARG A 211 2.32 -25.17 7.15
N PHE A 212 1.39 -25.31 6.23
CA PHE A 212 0.41 -24.29 5.89
C PHE A 212 -0.58 -24.15 7.06
N GLN A 213 -0.22 -23.35 8.07
CA GLN A 213 -1.09 -23.00 9.17
C GLN A 213 -1.59 -21.58 8.95
N ILE A 214 -2.80 -21.45 8.38
CA ILE A 214 -3.46 -20.17 8.16
C ILE A 214 -3.90 -19.55 9.50
N PHE A 215 -4.27 -20.38 10.47
CA PHE A 215 -4.72 -19.94 11.80
C PHE A 215 -3.82 -20.49 12.91
N ASP A 216 -3.22 -19.57 13.65
CA ASP A 216 -2.48 -19.85 14.88
C ASP A 216 -3.12 -19.02 16.01
N ARG A 217 -3.43 -19.63 17.15
CA ARG A 217 -4.00 -18.93 18.31
C ARG A 217 -3.12 -17.79 18.82
N THR A 218 -1.82 -17.82 18.53
CA THR A 218 -0.89 -16.72 18.86
C THR A 218 -1.17 -15.44 18.07
N LEU A 219 -1.87 -15.52 16.92
CA LEU A 219 -2.31 -14.37 16.13
C LEU A 219 -3.49 -13.63 16.80
N LEU A 220 -4.18 -14.28 17.73
CA LEU A 220 -5.32 -13.70 18.46
C LEU A 220 -4.90 -12.85 19.67
N ASN A 221 -3.64 -12.42 19.75
CA ASN A 221 -3.20 -11.48 20.77
C ASN A 221 -3.93 -10.13 20.59
N PRO A 222 -4.68 -9.64 21.61
CA PRO A 222 -5.46 -8.40 21.50
C PRO A 222 -4.61 -7.18 21.11
N GLY A 223 -3.34 -7.13 21.55
CA GLY A 223 -2.40 -6.06 21.18
C GLY A 223 -2.06 -6.08 19.70
N ILE A 224 -1.81 -7.25 19.10
CA ILE A 224 -1.51 -7.41 17.68
C ILE A 224 -2.77 -7.13 16.84
N LEU A 225 -3.93 -7.63 17.27
CA LEU A 225 -5.19 -7.40 16.57
C LEU A 225 -5.57 -5.91 16.59
N SER A 226 -5.38 -5.21 17.71
CA SER A 226 -5.64 -3.76 17.79
C SER A 226 -4.68 -2.95 16.92
N ALA A 227 -3.41 -3.36 16.80
CA ALA A 227 -2.46 -2.74 15.87
C ALA A 227 -2.84 -3.03 14.41
N GLY A 228 -3.28 -4.25 14.09
CA GLY A 228 -3.82 -4.61 12.79
C GLY A 228 -5.08 -3.81 12.42
N LEU A 229 -5.98 -3.63 13.38
CA LEU A 229 -7.17 -2.78 13.22
C LEU A 229 -6.80 -1.32 12.99
N ALA A 230 -5.81 -0.79 13.71
CA ALA A 230 -5.34 0.57 13.50
C ALA A 230 -4.78 0.78 12.07
N THR A 231 -4.03 -0.18 11.55
CA THR A 231 -3.54 -0.12 10.17
C THR A 231 -4.65 -0.32 9.14
N PHE A 232 -5.66 -1.13 9.44
CA PHE A 232 -6.86 -1.29 8.61
C PHE A 232 -7.63 0.03 8.48
N VAL A 233 -7.97 0.65 9.60
CA VAL A 233 -8.74 1.91 9.61
C VAL A 233 -7.93 3.04 8.97
N MET A 234 -6.65 3.15 9.28
CA MET A 234 -5.74 4.10 8.64
C MET A 234 -5.73 3.94 7.11
N ALA A 235 -5.53 2.73 6.63
CA ALA A 235 -5.46 2.45 5.19
C ALA A 235 -6.81 2.65 4.49
N GLY A 236 -7.91 2.26 5.13
CA GLY A 236 -9.27 2.51 4.66
C GLY A 236 -9.55 4.00 4.51
N SER A 237 -9.29 4.78 5.55
CA SER A 237 -9.56 6.21 5.58
C SER A 237 -8.81 6.97 4.47
N PHE A 238 -7.55 6.68 4.23
CA PHE A 238 -6.83 7.40 3.18
C PHE A 238 -7.11 6.87 1.77
N SER A 239 -7.55 5.62 1.61
CA SER A 239 -7.86 5.05 0.30
C SER A 239 -9.26 5.43 -0.21
N MET A 240 -10.18 5.87 0.65
CA MET A 240 -11.52 6.35 0.25
C MET A 240 -11.47 7.41 -0.85
N VAL A 241 -10.51 8.32 -0.77
CA VAL A 241 -10.35 9.42 -1.74
C VAL A 241 -10.08 8.92 -3.16
N THR A 242 -9.47 7.74 -3.34
CA THR A 242 -9.17 7.21 -4.68
C THR A 242 -10.40 6.90 -5.52
N THR A 243 -11.55 6.71 -4.90
CA THR A 243 -12.81 6.43 -5.58
C THR A 243 -13.49 7.72 -6.05
N LEU A 244 -13.25 8.82 -5.36
CA LEU A 244 -14.00 10.07 -5.47
C LEU A 244 -13.29 11.13 -6.32
N GLU A 245 -12.38 10.71 -7.20
CA GLU A 245 -11.63 11.63 -8.06
C GLU A 245 -12.55 12.43 -8.99
N ASN A 246 -13.56 11.79 -9.58
CA ASN A 246 -14.51 12.47 -10.46
C ASN A 246 -15.25 13.58 -9.72
N GLU A 247 -15.75 13.28 -8.53
CA GLU A 247 -16.50 14.20 -7.66
C GLU A 247 -15.63 15.38 -7.23
N PHE A 248 -14.38 15.14 -6.81
CA PHE A 248 -13.45 16.21 -6.49
C PHE A 248 -13.10 17.07 -7.70
N ASN A 249 -12.87 16.45 -8.86
CA ASN A 249 -12.55 17.20 -10.08
C ASN A 249 -13.68 18.11 -10.51
N GLU A 250 -14.93 17.66 -10.40
CA GLU A 250 -16.10 18.46 -10.71
C GLU A 250 -16.33 19.57 -9.66
N MET A 251 -16.30 19.22 -8.37
CA MET A 251 -16.57 20.16 -7.28
C MET A 251 -15.52 21.27 -7.19
N LEU A 252 -14.24 20.93 -7.31
CA LEU A 252 -13.12 21.86 -7.18
C LEU A 252 -12.66 22.45 -8.50
N ARG A 253 -13.23 22.01 -9.64
CA ARG A 253 -12.82 22.36 -11.01
C ARG A 253 -11.32 22.13 -11.26
N ILE A 254 -10.80 21.00 -10.78
CA ILE A 254 -9.41 20.63 -10.89
C ILE A 254 -9.22 19.53 -11.95
N THR A 255 -7.97 19.33 -12.34
CA THR A 255 -7.58 18.31 -13.32
C THR A 255 -7.10 17.03 -12.64
N ALA A 256 -6.97 15.93 -13.40
CA ALA A 256 -6.34 14.70 -12.94
C ALA A 256 -4.90 14.90 -12.44
N LEU A 257 -4.17 15.89 -13.00
CA LEU A 257 -2.83 16.23 -12.52
C LEU A 257 -2.89 16.83 -11.12
N ASP A 258 -3.81 17.77 -10.90
CA ASP A 258 -3.98 18.43 -9.60
C ASP A 258 -4.38 17.42 -8.52
N PHE A 259 -5.32 16.53 -8.85
CA PHE A 259 -5.71 15.44 -7.96
C PHE A 259 -4.55 14.47 -7.70
N GLY A 260 -3.76 14.15 -8.72
CA GLY A 260 -2.54 13.35 -8.60
C GLY A 260 -1.51 13.99 -7.67
N ILE A 261 -1.33 15.31 -7.72
CA ILE A 261 -0.47 16.07 -6.79
C ILE A 261 -0.98 15.94 -5.36
N ALA A 262 -2.29 16.16 -5.15
CA ALA A 262 -2.89 16.03 -3.82
C ALA A 262 -2.74 14.61 -3.27
N PHE A 263 -2.93 13.58 -4.10
CA PHE A 263 -2.71 12.18 -3.70
C PHE A 263 -1.25 11.94 -3.29
N SER A 264 -0.30 12.47 -4.04
CA SER A 264 1.14 12.33 -3.78
C SER A 264 1.57 12.99 -2.48
N MET A 265 0.92 14.09 -2.07
CA MET A 265 1.23 14.78 -0.82
C MET A 265 1.01 13.92 0.43
N LEU A 266 0.03 13.01 0.42
CA LEU A 266 -0.11 12.02 1.49
C LEU A 266 1.15 11.14 1.59
N MET A 267 1.62 10.62 0.46
CA MET A 267 2.81 9.76 0.44
C MET A 267 4.08 10.52 0.84
N ILE A 268 4.21 11.78 0.43
CA ILE A 268 5.29 12.69 0.80
C ILE A 268 5.26 12.95 2.32
N GLY A 269 4.12 13.31 2.88
CA GLY A 269 3.96 13.51 4.32
C GLY A 269 4.36 12.26 5.10
N ARG A 270 3.85 11.11 4.70
CA ARG A 270 4.20 9.83 5.31
C ARG A 270 5.69 9.52 5.20
N PHE A 271 6.31 9.75 4.03
CA PHE A 271 7.72 9.49 3.78
C PHE A 271 8.64 10.29 4.72
N PHE A 272 8.43 11.59 4.83
CA PHE A 272 9.28 12.44 5.66
C PHE A 272 9.10 12.20 7.15
N PHE A 273 7.89 11.91 7.59
CA PHE A 273 7.56 11.79 9.01
C PHE A 273 7.62 10.36 9.56
N GLN A 274 7.62 9.33 8.71
CA GLN A 274 7.60 7.93 9.18
C GLN A 274 8.83 7.56 10.02
N ILE A 275 10.03 7.99 9.65
CA ILE A 275 11.26 7.69 10.40
C ILE A 275 11.33 8.52 11.70
N PRO A 276 11.15 9.86 11.68
CA PRO A 276 11.16 10.66 12.91
C PRO A 276 10.10 10.19 13.93
N LEU A 277 8.87 9.95 13.48
CA LEU A 277 7.78 9.52 14.36
C LEU A 277 7.96 8.06 14.83
N GLY A 278 8.52 7.18 13.99
CA GLY A 278 8.93 5.86 14.41
C GLY A 278 9.91 5.90 15.57
N ARG A 279 10.95 6.73 15.46
CA ARG A 279 11.93 6.94 16.56
C ARG A 279 11.27 7.58 17.78
N LEU A 280 10.40 8.57 17.58
CA LEU A 280 9.69 9.19 18.68
C LEU A 280 8.89 8.16 19.48
N SER A 281 8.28 7.17 18.81
CA SER A 281 7.56 6.07 19.48
C SER A 281 8.46 5.22 20.39
N ASP A 282 9.77 5.17 20.12
CA ASP A 282 10.73 4.47 20.97
C ASP A 282 10.97 5.19 22.32
N PHE A 283 10.67 6.50 22.40
CA PHE A 283 10.85 7.30 23.58
C PHE A 283 9.56 7.56 24.37
N ILE A 284 8.47 7.93 23.66
CA ILE A 284 7.20 8.29 24.31
C ILE A 284 6.26 7.10 24.50
N GLY A 285 6.55 5.97 23.83
CA GLY A 285 5.74 4.76 23.83
C GLY A 285 5.07 4.52 22.49
N ARG A 286 4.82 3.25 22.17
CA ARG A 286 4.17 2.81 20.93
C ARG A 286 2.69 3.19 20.91
N LYS A 287 1.98 2.81 21.96
CA LYS A 287 0.53 3.04 22.13
C LYS A 287 0.14 4.52 22.07
N PRO A 288 0.78 5.45 22.82
CA PRO A 288 0.43 6.87 22.75
C PRO A 288 0.53 7.43 21.33
N LEU A 289 1.56 7.05 20.56
CA LEU A 289 1.74 7.60 19.23
C LEU A 289 0.70 7.05 18.23
N VAL A 290 0.32 5.77 18.34
CA VAL A 290 -0.78 5.20 17.54
C VAL A 290 -2.10 5.92 17.85
N LEU A 291 -2.38 6.19 19.14
CA LEU A 291 -3.58 6.94 19.55
C LEU A 291 -3.57 8.36 18.98
N VAL A 292 -2.47 9.08 19.11
CA VAL A 292 -2.33 10.43 18.51
C VAL A 292 -2.56 10.37 17.01
N GLY A 293 -1.99 9.37 16.33
CA GLY A 293 -2.19 9.19 14.89
C GLY A 293 -3.65 8.96 14.50
N LEU A 294 -4.38 8.13 15.25
CA LEU A 294 -5.81 7.87 14.99
C LEU A 294 -6.68 9.09 15.27
N VAL A 295 -6.40 9.81 16.36
CA VAL A 295 -7.12 11.04 16.73
C VAL A 295 -6.86 12.15 15.69
N LEU A 296 -5.63 12.30 15.17
CA LEU A 296 -5.30 13.26 14.11
C LEU A 296 -5.86 12.82 12.75
N MET A 297 -5.95 11.51 12.48
CA MET A 297 -6.51 10.99 11.23
C MET A 297 -8.01 11.29 11.10
N ALA A 298 -8.75 11.34 12.21
CA ALA A 298 -10.18 11.61 12.19
C ALA A 298 -10.51 12.99 11.58
N PRO A 299 -10.04 14.14 12.13
CA PRO A 299 -10.28 15.43 11.50
C PRO A 299 -9.62 15.54 10.11
N ALA A 300 -8.43 14.95 9.91
CA ALA A 300 -7.80 14.94 8.59
C ALA A 300 -8.66 14.26 7.52
N THR A 301 -9.44 13.24 7.91
CA THR A 301 -10.36 12.56 6.99
C THR A 301 -11.66 13.33 6.84
N ILE A 302 -12.26 13.84 7.91
CA ILE A 302 -13.51 14.63 7.87
C ILE A 302 -13.34 15.89 7.02
N LEU A 303 -12.22 16.61 7.21
CA LEU A 303 -11.93 17.84 6.45
C LEU A 303 -11.87 17.63 4.93
N LEU A 304 -11.63 16.41 4.46
CA LEU A 304 -11.68 16.13 3.02
C LEU A 304 -13.08 16.29 2.41
N GLY A 305 -14.14 16.12 3.20
CA GLY A 305 -15.51 16.38 2.76
C GLY A 305 -15.85 17.87 2.65
N GLU A 306 -15.10 18.75 3.33
CA GLU A 306 -15.35 20.18 3.45
C GLU A 306 -14.40 21.03 2.59
N VAL A 307 -13.51 20.42 1.79
CA VAL A 307 -12.55 21.19 0.99
C VAL A 307 -13.26 21.94 -0.15
N THR A 308 -12.90 23.21 -0.32
CA THR A 308 -13.44 24.08 -1.36
C THR A 308 -12.38 24.55 -2.38
N SER A 309 -11.13 24.12 -2.19
CA SER A 309 -10.03 24.45 -3.10
C SER A 309 -8.99 23.34 -3.17
N MET A 310 -8.23 23.32 -4.29
CA MET A 310 -7.12 22.40 -4.47
C MET A 310 -6.11 22.44 -3.32
N TRP A 311 -5.78 23.64 -2.83
CA TRP A 311 -4.77 23.80 -1.77
C TRP A 311 -5.23 23.24 -0.43
N GLN A 312 -6.53 23.33 -0.13
CA GLN A 312 -7.10 22.68 1.05
C GLN A 312 -7.03 21.14 0.90
N LEU A 313 -7.34 20.62 -0.29
CA LEU A 313 -7.21 19.18 -0.57
C LEU A 313 -5.76 18.72 -0.38
N VAL A 314 -4.78 19.43 -0.94
CA VAL A 314 -3.34 19.15 -0.79
C VAL A 314 -2.93 19.19 0.68
N ALA A 315 -3.33 20.20 1.43
CA ALA A 315 -3.01 20.33 2.86
C ALA A 315 -3.64 19.20 3.69
N ALA A 316 -4.92 18.87 3.46
CA ALA A 316 -5.60 17.78 4.15
C ALA A 316 -4.93 16.42 3.86
N ARG A 317 -4.52 16.18 2.62
CA ARG A 317 -3.79 14.96 2.23
C ARG A 317 -2.39 14.89 2.87
N LEU A 318 -1.67 16.00 2.93
CA LEU A 318 -0.38 16.07 3.64
C LEU A 318 -0.57 15.75 5.14
N PHE A 319 -1.58 16.35 5.76
CA PHE A 319 -1.91 16.11 7.17
C PHE A 319 -2.31 14.65 7.43
N GLN A 320 -3.11 14.05 6.54
CA GLN A 320 -3.42 12.62 6.56
C GLN A 320 -2.14 11.75 6.46
N GLY A 321 -1.18 12.17 5.62
CA GLY A 321 0.12 11.51 5.49
C GLY A 321 0.91 11.50 6.80
N ILE A 322 0.97 12.64 7.50
CA ILE A 322 1.62 12.78 8.82
C ILE A 322 0.91 11.91 9.86
N ALA A 323 -0.42 11.99 9.95
CA ALA A 323 -1.22 11.16 10.85
C ALA A 323 -0.99 9.66 10.60
N SER A 324 -0.93 9.23 9.33
CA SER A 324 -0.64 7.84 8.97
C SER A 324 0.76 7.38 9.40
N ALA A 325 1.74 8.28 9.39
CA ALA A 325 3.10 7.98 9.86
C ALA A 325 3.14 7.71 11.37
N CYS A 326 2.29 8.40 12.16
CA CYS A 326 2.13 8.14 13.60
C CYS A 326 1.55 6.74 13.89
N ILE A 327 0.82 6.14 12.94
CA ILE A 327 0.18 4.83 13.14
C ILE A 327 1.07 3.71 12.59
N ALA A 328 1.53 3.85 11.35
CA ALA A 328 2.13 2.75 10.61
C ALA A 328 3.39 2.19 11.26
N ALA A 329 4.39 3.05 11.55
CA ALA A 329 5.66 2.58 12.11
C ALA A 329 5.50 1.98 13.52
N PRO A 330 4.78 2.63 14.47
CA PRO A 330 4.57 2.05 15.80
C PRO A 330 3.72 0.78 15.78
N ALA A 331 2.72 0.64 14.89
CA ALA A 331 1.92 -0.58 14.79
C ALA A 331 2.77 -1.80 14.40
N PHE A 332 3.68 -1.63 13.42
CA PHE A 332 4.64 -2.69 13.09
C PHE A 332 5.58 -3.01 14.26
N ALA A 333 6.01 -1.99 15.01
CA ALA A 333 6.86 -2.18 16.16
C ALA A 333 6.15 -2.94 17.29
N VAL A 334 4.87 -2.62 17.59
CA VAL A 334 4.05 -3.39 18.56
C VAL A 334 3.97 -4.85 18.17
N ALA A 335 3.74 -5.15 16.89
CA ALA A 335 3.71 -6.53 16.42
C ALA A 335 5.06 -7.24 16.61
N ALA A 336 6.17 -6.54 16.36
CA ALA A 336 7.51 -7.07 16.60
C ALA A 336 7.77 -7.33 18.09
N ASP A 337 7.45 -6.34 18.94
CA ASP A 337 7.67 -6.41 20.39
C ASP A 337 6.85 -7.52 21.07
N LEU A 338 5.62 -7.78 20.60
CA LEU A 338 4.73 -8.82 21.10
C LEU A 338 4.95 -10.19 20.44
N SER A 339 5.86 -10.26 19.48
CA SER A 339 6.18 -11.49 18.78
C SER A 339 6.92 -12.49 19.66
N ARG A 340 6.52 -13.78 19.59
CA ARG A 340 7.31 -14.87 20.16
C ARG A 340 8.43 -15.27 19.20
N SER A 341 9.56 -15.66 19.76
CA SER A 341 10.72 -16.15 18.98
C SER A 341 10.30 -17.24 17.98
N GLY A 342 10.56 -17.02 16.69
CA GLY A 342 10.19 -17.93 15.59
C GLY A 342 8.79 -17.72 14.99
N GLY A 343 7.98 -16.81 15.53
CA GLY A 343 6.64 -16.45 15.02
C GLY A 343 6.52 -15.04 14.42
N GLU A 344 7.63 -14.29 14.37
CA GLU A 344 7.66 -12.87 14.01
C GLU A 344 7.00 -12.55 12.65
N GLY A 345 7.27 -13.36 11.64
CA GLY A 345 6.70 -13.17 10.30
C GLY A 345 5.17 -13.31 10.26
N ARG A 346 4.60 -14.23 11.06
CA ARG A 346 3.15 -14.46 11.10
C ARG A 346 2.42 -13.29 11.79
N GLN A 347 3.00 -12.76 12.84
CA GLN A 347 2.40 -11.66 13.61
C GLN A 347 2.48 -10.34 12.82
N MET A 348 3.58 -10.11 12.10
CA MET A 348 3.69 -9.03 11.12
C MET A 348 2.66 -9.15 9.98
N SER A 349 2.25 -10.37 9.62
CA SER A 349 1.24 -10.57 8.59
C SER A 349 -0.15 -10.05 8.99
N VAL A 350 -0.49 -9.99 10.28
CA VAL A 350 -1.74 -9.39 10.75
C VAL A 350 -1.78 -7.88 10.43
N ILE A 351 -0.65 -7.19 10.63
CA ILE A 351 -0.55 -5.75 10.35
C ILE A 351 -0.63 -5.49 8.83
N THR A 352 0.08 -6.29 8.03
CA THR A 352 0.06 -6.14 6.56
C THR A 352 -1.29 -6.53 5.98
N MET A 353 -1.96 -7.55 6.53
CA MET A 353 -3.32 -7.94 6.16
C MET A 353 -4.32 -6.85 6.53
N GLY A 354 -4.23 -6.27 7.74
CA GLY A 354 -5.05 -5.11 8.12
C GLY A 354 -4.88 -3.96 7.14
N PHE A 355 -3.64 -3.60 6.81
CA PHE A 355 -3.35 -2.56 5.82
C PHE A 355 -3.93 -2.89 4.44
N GLY A 356 -3.74 -4.13 3.94
CA GLY A 356 -4.26 -4.57 2.64
C GLY A 356 -5.78 -4.58 2.56
N LEU A 357 -6.43 -5.09 3.61
CA LEU A 357 -7.91 -5.08 3.71
C LEU A 357 -8.45 -3.65 3.80
N GLY A 358 -7.78 -2.74 4.53
CA GLY A 358 -8.17 -1.33 4.57
C GLY A 358 -8.11 -0.69 3.18
N LEU A 359 -7.01 -0.90 2.44
CA LEU A 359 -6.88 -0.44 1.06
C LEU A 359 -7.97 -1.02 0.13
N ALA A 360 -8.43 -2.23 0.39
CA ALA A 360 -9.47 -2.87 -0.39
C ALA A 360 -10.88 -2.40 0.00
N THR A 361 -11.16 -2.20 1.30
CA THR A 361 -12.52 -1.86 1.76
C THR A 361 -12.83 -0.37 1.65
N GLY A 362 -11.81 0.51 1.84
CA GLY A 362 -12.00 1.96 1.80
C GLY A 362 -12.67 2.47 0.53
N PRO A 363 -12.16 2.13 -0.66
CA PRO A 363 -12.75 2.54 -1.93
C PRO A 363 -14.19 2.08 -2.12
N LEU A 364 -14.52 0.84 -1.74
CA LEU A 364 -15.88 0.33 -1.82
C LEU A 364 -16.83 1.08 -0.88
N LEU A 365 -16.42 1.29 0.37
CA LEU A 365 -17.21 2.07 1.33
C LEU A 365 -17.42 3.50 0.84
N ALA A 366 -16.39 4.15 0.30
CA ALA A 366 -16.52 5.49 -0.25
C ALA A 366 -17.52 5.53 -1.41
N GLY A 367 -17.43 4.60 -2.36
CA GLY A 367 -18.34 4.53 -3.49
C GLY A 367 -19.79 4.28 -3.08
N LEU A 368 -20.03 3.46 -2.04
CA LEU A 368 -21.38 3.20 -1.53
C LEU A 368 -21.97 4.39 -0.75
N LEU A 369 -21.14 5.02 0.09
CA LEU A 369 -21.61 6.08 1.00
C LEU A 369 -21.82 7.42 0.28
N VAL A 370 -20.98 7.75 -0.71
CA VAL A 370 -21.08 9.05 -1.44
C VAL A 370 -22.39 9.19 -2.21
N VAL A 371 -23.05 8.10 -2.54
CA VAL A 371 -24.37 8.12 -3.21
C VAL A 371 -25.45 8.80 -2.35
N VAL A 372 -25.28 8.77 -1.02
CA VAL A 372 -26.21 9.42 -0.09
C VAL A 372 -25.93 10.93 -0.01
N PHE A 373 -24.70 11.32 0.29
CA PHE A 373 -24.16 12.67 0.19
C PHE A 373 -22.64 12.64 0.22
N PHE A 374 -22.00 13.67 -0.33
CA PHE A 374 -20.56 13.69 -0.60
C PHE A 374 -19.69 13.55 0.66
N GLU A 375 -20.09 14.14 1.77
CA GLU A 375 -19.32 14.17 3.02
C GLU A 375 -19.38 12.85 3.80
N LEU A 376 -20.41 12.02 3.54
CA LEU A 376 -20.69 10.81 4.34
C LEU A 376 -19.50 9.82 4.42
N PRO A 377 -18.77 9.49 3.34
CA PRO A 377 -17.59 8.64 3.42
C PRO A 377 -16.54 9.16 4.39
N PHE A 378 -16.31 10.48 4.37
CA PHE A 378 -15.30 11.13 5.20
C PHE A 378 -15.71 11.20 6.66
N LEU A 379 -16.99 11.47 6.94
CA LEU A 379 -17.56 11.39 8.29
C LEU A 379 -17.46 9.96 8.85
N ALA A 380 -17.85 8.97 8.06
CA ALA A 380 -17.75 7.56 8.45
C ALA A 380 -16.29 7.15 8.72
N GLY A 381 -15.35 7.55 7.84
CA GLY A 381 -13.92 7.31 8.02
C GLY A 381 -13.37 7.95 9.29
N GLY A 382 -13.75 9.19 9.58
CA GLY A 382 -13.36 9.90 10.80
C GLY A 382 -13.92 9.23 12.07
N ILE A 383 -15.20 8.85 12.08
CA ILE A 383 -15.83 8.12 13.18
C ILE A 383 -15.13 6.77 13.38
N MET A 384 -14.83 6.03 12.32
CA MET A 384 -14.07 4.77 12.40
C MET A 384 -12.68 4.97 13.04
N CYS A 385 -12.00 6.07 12.75
CA CYS A 385 -10.72 6.40 13.39
C CYS A 385 -10.88 6.61 14.89
N LEU A 386 -11.91 7.34 15.34
CA LEU A 386 -12.15 7.57 16.77
C LEU A 386 -12.58 6.28 17.50
N LEU A 387 -13.45 5.47 16.90
CA LEU A 387 -13.83 4.16 17.46
C LEU A 387 -12.62 3.23 17.56
N CYS A 388 -11.77 3.22 16.53
CA CYS A 388 -10.54 2.46 16.58
C CYS A 388 -9.59 2.98 17.67
N ALA A 389 -9.50 4.30 17.88
CA ALA A 389 -8.70 4.86 18.97
C ALA A 389 -9.18 4.36 20.33
N LEU A 390 -10.50 4.26 20.57
CA LEU A 390 -11.05 3.67 21.80
C LEU A 390 -10.66 2.19 21.97
N ILE A 391 -10.74 1.41 20.90
CA ILE A 391 -10.33 0.00 20.91
C ILE A 391 -8.83 -0.13 21.20
N VAL A 392 -7.99 0.66 20.53
CA VAL A 392 -6.54 0.71 20.76
C VAL A 392 -6.24 1.15 22.20
N PHE A 393 -6.94 2.15 22.70
CA PHE A 393 -6.78 2.59 24.10
C PHE A 393 -7.08 1.46 25.09
N ARG A 394 -8.09 0.64 24.84
CA ARG A 394 -8.53 -0.44 25.75
C ARG A 394 -7.66 -1.69 25.67
N TYR A 395 -7.24 -2.09 24.45
CA TYR A 395 -6.69 -3.42 24.20
C TYR A 395 -5.22 -3.45 23.80
N MET A 396 -4.65 -2.35 23.28
CA MET A 396 -3.23 -2.32 22.94
C MET A 396 -2.41 -2.10 24.21
N PRO A 397 -1.50 -3.01 24.57
CA PRO A 397 -0.55 -2.79 25.65
C PRO A 397 0.53 -1.79 25.23
N GLU A 398 1.10 -1.06 26.20
CA GLU A 398 2.37 -0.37 25.96
C GLU A 398 3.50 -1.39 26.02
N THR A 399 4.33 -1.41 24.96
CA THR A 399 5.41 -2.40 24.84
C THR A 399 6.78 -1.86 25.29
N ILE A 400 6.89 -0.55 25.42
CA ILE A 400 8.13 0.10 25.91
C ILE A 400 8.02 0.31 27.40
N ALA A 401 8.91 -0.34 28.17
CA ALA A 401 9.07 -0.04 29.59
C ALA A 401 9.58 1.41 29.76
N ARG A 402 8.78 2.28 30.35
CA ARG A 402 9.26 3.62 30.75
C ARG A 402 10.45 3.40 31.69
N LYS A 403 11.65 3.85 31.28
CA LYS A 403 12.74 3.98 32.24
C LYS A 403 12.24 4.90 33.36
N PRO A 404 12.35 4.48 34.64
CA PRO A 404 12.03 5.39 35.72
C PRO A 404 12.82 6.68 35.53
N LYS A 405 12.14 7.82 35.62
CA LYS A 405 12.81 9.11 35.68
C LYS A 405 13.69 9.10 36.94
N ILE A 406 15.01 9.03 36.74
CA ILE A 406 16.01 9.28 37.79
C ILE A 406 15.98 10.77 38.08
#